data_657425a0b7b9afafff35796fd3bbf5b6
#
_entry.id   657425a0b7b9afafff35796fd3bbf5b6
#
_cell.length_a   1.000
_cell.length_b   1.000
_cell.length_c   1.000
_cell.angle_alpha   90.00
_cell.angle_beta   90.00
_cell.angle_gamma   90.00
#
_symmetry.space_group_name_H-M   'P 1'
#
loop_
_entity.id
_entity.type
_entity.pdbx_description
1 polymer ?
#
loop_
_entity_poly.entity_id
_entity_poly.type
_entity_poly.pdbx_seq_one_letter_code
_entity_poly.pdbx_strand_id
1 'polypeptide(L)'
;WPWWPLLPLYPYGKRATHVEELIPGQVWSFEQLQGVYYVAVPIRLTVVKVPCGLMLINPLPPTAELCAAIRELEAAHGSVCTIVLPTASGLEHKLPLPALARAYPKAELWVTPGQWSFPVQLPLSWLGIPARRTRVLLDDGVPHPDVCDWISLGPLDLGVGRFQEISCLHRPSAALVVTDALVGIAANPPAIFDRDPTPLLFHSR
;
A
#
# COMPACT_ATOMS: atom_id res chain seq x y z
N TRP A 1 18.17 -0.12 0.54
CA TRP A 1 18.34 0.83 1.64
C TRP A 1 19.64 0.53 2.36
N PRO A 2 20.60 1.49 2.51
CA PRO A 2 21.94 1.19 3.04
C PRO A 2 21.95 0.72 4.50
N TRP A 3 20.93 1.05 5.27
CA TRP A 3 20.78 0.65 6.68
C TRP A 3 20.05 -0.70 6.88
N TRP A 4 19.64 -1.33 5.80
CA TRP A 4 18.95 -2.59 5.78
C TRP A 4 19.66 -3.73 6.55
N PRO A 5 21.00 -3.85 6.51
CA PRO A 5 21.71 -4.89 7.26
C PRO A 5 21.67 -4.73 8.78
N LEU A 6 21.37 -3.52 9.29
CA LEU A 6 21.28 -3.26 10.72
C LEU A 6 19.91 -3.56 11.32
N LEU A 7 18.91 -3.75 10.47
CA LEU A 7 17.55 -4.09 10.85
C LEU A 7 17.21 -5.43 10.20
N PRO A 8 16.85 -6.48 10.95
CA PRO A 8 16.50 -7.78 10.39
C PRO A 8 15.15 -7.71 9.65
N LEU A 9 15.11 -6.93 8.59
CA LEU A 9 14.00 -6.80 7.70
C LEU A 9 14.09 -7.88 6.63
N TYR A 10 12.95 -8.40 6.17
CA TYR A 10 12.95 -9.26 5.00
C TYR A 10 13.58 -8.53 3.82
N PRO A 11 14.60 -9.10 3.18
CA PRO A 11 15.24 -8.46 2.02
C PRO A 11 14.22 -8.15 0.95
N TYR A 12 14.24 -6.93 0.47
CA TYR A 12 13.26 -6.38 -0.44
C TYR A 12 12.97 -7.27 -1.66
N GLY A 13 14.02 -7.79 -2.29
CA GLY A 13 13.90 -8.62 -3.49
C GLY A 13 13.55 -10.09 -3.25
N LYS A 14 13.49 -10.52 -1.99
CA LYS A 14 13.21 -11.92 -1.61
C LYS A 14 11.83 -12.12 -0.99
N ARG A 15 11.02 -11.07 -0.89
CA ARG A 15 9.67 -11.17 -0.36
C ARG A 15 8.79 -11.95 -1.32
N ALA A 16 8.21 -13.04 -0.82
CA ALA A 16 7.15 -13.73 -1.52
C ALA A 16 5.90 -12.85 -1.57
N THR A 17 5.12 -12.97 -2.63
CA THR A 17 3.84 -12.26 -2.77
C THR A 17 2.71 -13.29 -2.83
N HIS A 18 1.79 -13.24 -1.86
CA HIS A 18 0.54 -13.99 -1.94
C HIS A 18 -0.50 -13.14 -2.67
N VAL A 19 -1.21 -13.73 -3.62
CA VAL A 19 -2.23 -13.05 -4.43
C VAL A 19 -3.55 -13.76 -4.25
N GLU A 20 -4.60 -12.99 -3.99
CA GLU A 20 -5.95 -13.50 -3.86
C GLU A 20 -6.95 -12.58 -4.59
N GLU A 21 -7.86 -13.16 -5.36
CA GLU A 21 -8.98 -12.43 -5.92
C GLU A 21 -10.11 -12.37 -4.89
N LEU A 22 -10.34 -11.19 -4.32
CA LEU A 22 -11.33 -10.99 -3.26
C LEU A 22 -12.75 -10.85 -3.83
N ILE A 23 -12.89 -10.13 -4.94
CA ILE A 23 -14.15 -9.92 -5.63
C ILE A 23 -13.90 -10.14 -7.12
N PRO A 24 -14.54 -11.14 -7.74
CA PRO A 24 -14.28 -11.57 -9.10
C PRO A 24 -14.28 -10.42 -10.12
N GLY A 25 -13.16 -10.27 -10.83
CA GLY A 25 -12.95 -9.27 -11.86
C GLY A 25 -12.90 -7.82 -11.38
N GLN A 26 -12.89 -7.55 -10.06
CA GLN A 26 -12.98 -6.19 -9.52
C GLN A 26 -11.94 -5.84 -8.46
N VAL A 27 -11.65 -6.77 -7.52
CA VAL A 27 -10.77 -6.47 -6.37
C VAL A 27 -9.86 -7.65 -6.09
N TRP A 28 -8.56 -7.38 -5.99
CA TRP A 28 -7.51 -8.34 -5.65
C TRP A 28 -6.65 -7.84 -4.49
N SER A 29 -6.18 -8.75 -3.65
CA SER A 29 -5.18 -8.48 -2.62
C SER A 29 -3.85 -9.08 -2.98
N PHE A 30 -2.79 -8.35 -2.65
CA PHE A 30 -1.41 -8.78 -2.76
C PHE A 30 -0.77 -8.62 -1.39
N GLU A 31 -0.27 -9.69 -0.81
CA GLU A 31 0.33 -9.66 0.52
C GLU A 31 1.82 -9.99 0.45
N GLN A 32 2.60 -9.27 1.26
CA GLN A 32 4.01 -9.55 1.51
C GLN A 32 4.29 -9.47 3.00
N LEU A 33 5.29 -10.21 3.48
CA LEU A 33 5.75 -10.10 4.85
C LEU A 33 6.78 -8.97 4.99
N GLN A 34 6.57 -8.11 5.96
CA GLN A 34 7.54 -7.11 6.39
C GLN A 34 8.00 -7.42 7.80
N GLY A 35 9.31 -7.61 7.96
CA GLY A 35 9.92 -7.85 9.26
C GLY A 35 10.70 -6.65 9.75
N VAL A 36 10.54 -6.32 11.04
CA VAL A 36 11.35 -5.33 11.76
C VAL A 36 11.79 -6.00 13.06
N TYR A 37 13.11 -6.19 13.24
CA TYR A 37 13.66 -7.00 14.33
C TYR A 37 13.05 -8.42 14.33
N TYR A 38 12.26 -8.72 15.34
CA TYR A 38 11.64 -10.01 15.56
C TYR A 38 10.14 -10.00 15.30
N VAL A 39 9.62 -8.91 14.80
CA VAL A 39 8.22 -8.77 14.43
C VAL A 39 8.10 -8.84 12.92
N ALA A 40 7.30 -9.77 12.42
CA ALA A 40 6.91 -9.82 11.02
C ALA A 40 5.41 -9.63 10.91
N VAL A 41 5.01 -8.70 10.06
CA VAL A 41 3.61 -8.37 9.79
C VAL A 41 3.30 -8.56 8.31
N PRO A 42 2.15 -9.15 7.98
CA PRO A 42 1.65 -9.11 6.62
C PRO A 42 1.23 -7.69 6.28
N ILE A 43 1.72 -7.19 5.16
CA ILE A 43 1.32 -5.91 4.59
C ILE A 43 0.61 -6.17 3.26
N ARG A 44 -0.44 -5.41 2.98
CA ARG A 44 -1.33 -5.67 1.85
C ARG A 44 -1.40 -4.48 0.90
N LEU A 45 -1.28 -4.75 -0.39
CA LEU A 45 -1.68 -3.85 -1.47
C LEU A 45 -3.02 -4.36 -2.01
N THR A 46 -3.97 -3.46 -2.16
CA THR A 46 -5.26 -3.76 -2.78
C THR A 46 -5.27 -3.22 -4.21
N VAL A 47 -5.61 -4.06 -5.17
CA VAL A 47 -5.82 -3.67 -6.56
C VAL A 47 -7.31 -3.58 -6.81
N VAL A 48 -7.75 -2.46 -7.37
CA VAL A 48 -9.16 -2.20 -7.67
C VAL A 48 -9.30 -1.84 -9.14
N LYS A 49 -10.27 -2.46 -9.82
CA LYS A 49 -10.61 -2.12 -11.20
C LYS A 49 -11.36 -0.80 -11.25
N VAL A 50 -10.88 0.12 -12.08
CA VAL A 50 -11.46 1.45 -12.28
C VAL A 50 -11.64 1.72 -13.79
N PRO A 51 -12.38 2.74 -14.21
CA PRO A 51 -12.66 2.97 -15.64
C PRO A 51 -11.43 3.11 -16.54
N CYS A 52 -10.31 3.64 -16.02
CA CYS A 52 -9.06 3.77 -16.78
C CYS A 52 -8.13 2.55 -16.72
N GLY A 53 -8.48 1.49 -15.99
CA GLY A 53 -7.65 0.29 -15.79
C GLY A 53 -7.60 -0.14 -14.32
N LEU A 54 -6.40 -0.14 -13.73
CA LEU A 54 -6.18 -0.61 -12.36
C LEU A 54 -5.70 0.53 -11.46
N MET A 55 -6.27 0.60 -10.25
CA MET A 55 -5.82 1.44 -9.16
C MET A 55 -5.15 0.58 -8.08
N LEU A 56 -3.94 0.93 -7.68
CA LEU A 56 -3.16 0.29 -6.62
C LEU A 56 -3.28 1.10 -5.34
N ILE A 57 -3.77 0.51 -4.27
CA ILE A 57 -3.92 1.15 -2.94
C ILE A 57 -2.99 0.45 -1.97
N ASN A 58 -2.26 1.20 -1.12
CA ASN A 58 -1.25 0.71 -0.20
C ASN A 58 -0.04 0.08 -0.91
N PRO A 59 0.91 0.90 -1.40
CA PRO A 59 2.08 0.43 -2.13
C PRO A 59 2.87 -0.66 -1.41
N LEU A 60 3.30 -1.69 -2.15
CA LEU A 60 4.23 -2.71 -1.71
C LEU A 60 5.56 -2.63 -2.47
N PRO A 61 6.64 -3.24 -1.93
CA PRO A 61 7.87 -3.45 -2.68
C PRO A 61 7.63 -4.11 -4.03
N PRO A 62 8.05 -3.50 -5.16
CA PRO A 62 7.83 -4.03 -6.50
C PRO A 62 8.82 -5.17 -6.80
N THR A 63 8.61 -6.32 -6.16
CA THR A 63 9.35 -7.54 -6.46
C THR A 63 9.01 -8.04 -7.87
N ALA A 64 9.86 -8.88 -8.43
CA ALA A 64 9.61 -9.49 -9.74
C ALA A 64 8.27 -10.26 -9.76
N GLU A 65 7.97 -10.96 -8.66
CA GLU A 65 6.73 -11.72 -8.49
C GLU A 65 5.50 -10.80 -8.45
N LEU A 66 5.53 -9.74 -7.61
CA LEU A 66 4.46 -8.74 -7.57
C LEU A 66 4.21 -8.12 -8.95
N CYS A 67 5.28 -7.66 -9.60
CA CYS A 67 5.15 -7.02 -10.91
C CYS A 67 4.67 -8.00 -12.00
N ALA A 68 5.02 -9.28 -11.92
CA ALA A 68 4.52 -10.30 -12.84
C ALA A 68 3.01 -10.50 -12.69
N ALA A 69 2.54 -10.67 -11.46
CA ALA A 69 1.13 -10.86 -11.18
C ALA A 69 0.28 -9.61 -11.53
N ILE A 70 0.79 -8.40 -11.27
CA ILE A 70 0.09 -7.18 -11.72
C ILE A 70 0.03 -7.10 -13.24
N ARG A 71 1.10 -7.49 -13.99
CA ARG A 71 1.06 -7.52 -15.46
C ARG A 71 0.00 -8.48 -16.01
N GLU A 72 -0.25 -9.61 -15.34
CA GLU A 72 -1.34 -10.51 -15.72
C GLU A 72 -2.70 -9.82 -15.59
N LEU A 73 -2.90 -9.07 -14.49
CA LEU A 73 -4.12 -8.26 -14.32
C LEU A 73 -4.21 -7.13 -15.35
N GLU A 74 -3.10 -6.46 -15.67
CA GLU A 74 -3.07 -5.41 -16.70
C GLU A 74 -3.49 -5.94 -18.07
N ALA A 75 -3.07 -7.16 -18.43
CA ALA A 75 -3.46 -7.79 -19.68
C ALA A 75 -4.98 -8.05 -19.79
N ALA A 76 -5.63 -8.31 -18.67
CA ALA A 76 -7.06 -8.61 -18.61
C ALA A 76 -7.94 -7.37 -18.37
N HIS A 77 -7.43 -6.38 -17.62
CA HIS A 77 -8.26 -5.30 -17.05
C HIS A 77 -7.78 -3.89 -17.40
N GLY A 78 -6.68 -3.75 -18.14
CA GLY A 78 -6.09 -2.46 -18.50
C GLY A 78 -4.94 -2.04 -17.58
N SER A 79 -4.15 -1.09 -18.04
CA SER A 79 -2.91 -0.68 -17.36
C SER A 79 -3.16 -0.06 -15.98
N VAL A 80 -2.14 -0.13 -15.12
CA VAL A 80 -2.13 0.63 -13.87
C VAL A 80 -2.15 2.12 -14.19
N CYS A 81 -3.25 2.80 -13.81
CA CYS A 81 -3.44 4.24 -14.06
C CYS A 81 -3.30 5.08 -12.78
N THR A 82 -3.45 4.47 -11.59
CA THR A 82 -3.44 5.22 -10.33
C THR A 82 -2.74 4.42 -9.23
N ILE A 83 -1.93 5.09 -8.42
CA ILE A 83 -1.33 4.53 -7.20
C ILE A 83 -1.67 5.47 -6.05
N VAL A 84 -2.22 4.91 -4.97
CA VAL A 84 -2.69 5.66 -3.80
C VAL A 84 -1.93 5.22 -2.55
N LEU A 85 -1.34 6.18 -1.84
CA LEU A 85 -0.85 6.03 -0.47
C LEU A 85 -1.84 6.70 0.47
N PRO A 86 -2.81 5.94 1.03
CA PRO A 86 -3.96 6.50 1.72
C PRO A 86 -3.70 6.79 3.20
N THR A 87 -2.50 6.53 3.71
CA THR A 87 -2.13 6.80 5.10
C THR A 87 -0.92 7.73 5.20
N ALA A 88 -0.91 8.60 6.20
CA ALA A 88 0.24 9.43 6.56
C ALA A 88 1.14 8.74 7.59
N SER A 89 0.62 7.76 8.31
CA SER A 89 1.33 6.99 9.32
C SER A 89 2.11 5.82 8.72
N GLY A 90 2.98 5.23 9.53
CA GLY A 90 3.75 4.06 9.16
C GLY A 90 4.80 4.30 8.07
N LEU A 91 5.64 3.33 7.86
CA LEU A 91 6.67 3.33 6.81
C LEU A 91 6.44 2.22 5.79
N GLU A 92 5.58 1.28 6.11
CA GLU A 92 5.34 0.02 5.40
C GLU A 92 4.97 0.24 3.94
N HIS A 93 4.05 1.19 3.71
CA HIS A 93 3.54 1.55 2.38
C HIS A 93 4.22 2.78 1.80
N LYS A 94 4.78 3.64 2.67
CA LYS A 94 5.47 4.87 2.26
C LYS A 94 6.82 4.58 1.61
N LEU A 95 7.64 3.72 2.23
CA LEU A 95 8.97 3.39 1.73
C LEU A 95 8.97 2.73 0.34
N PRO A 96 8.06 1.81 0.01
CA PRO A 96 8.01 1.21 -1.32
C PRO A 96 7.42 2.12 -2.40
N LEU A 97 6.66 3.16 -2.05
CA LEU A 97 6.00 4.02 -3.03
C LEU A 97 6.95 4.58 -4.11
N PRO A 98 8.15 5.12 -3.80
CA PRO A 98 9.04 5.63 -4.85
C PRO A 98 9.49 4.54 -5.85
N ALA A 99 9.70 3.32 -5.37
CA ALA A 99 10.09 2.20 -6.22
C ALA A 99 8.92 1.72 -7.09
N LEU A 100 7.74 1.57 -6.50
CA LEU A 100 6.51 1.20 -7.24
C LEU A 100 6.16 2.27 -8.28
N ALA A 101 6.29 3.54 -7.92
CA ALA A 101 6.08 4.66 -8.83
C ALA A 101 7.02 4.66 -10.04
N ARG A 102 8.25 4.16 -9.89
CA ARG A 102 9.18 3.96 -11.03
C ARG A 102 8.79 2.77 -11.90
N ALA A 103 8.25 1.70 -11.30
CA ALA A 103 7.76 0.54 -12.05
C ALA A 103 6.54 0.90 -12.92
N TYR A 104 5.71 1.85 -12.47
CA TYR A 104 4.51 2.32 -13.18
C TYR A 104 4.60 3.82 -13.50
N PRO A 105 5.45 4.24 -14.45
CA PRO A 105 5.75 5.65 -14.69
C PRO A 105 4.58 6.46 -15.25
N LYS A 106 3.57 5.81 -15.81
CA LYS A 106 2.37 6.46 -16.37
C LYS A 106 1.24 6.64 -15.34
N ALA A 107 1.32 5.95 -14.20
CA ALA A 107 0.31 6.03 -13.17
C ALA A 107 0.35 7.40 -12.46
N GLU A 108 -0.81 8.00 -12.23
CA GLU A 108 -0.96 9.17 -11.36
C GLU A 108 -0.78 8.73 -9.90
N LEU A 109 -0.13 9.56 -9.10
CA LEU A 109 0.11 9.27 -7.69
C LEU A 109 -0.79 10.14 -6.81
N TRP A 110 -1.38 9.52 -5.79
CA TRP A 110 -2.19 10.20 -4.79
C TRP A 110 -1.68 9.84 -3.40
N VAL A 111 -1.48 10.84 -2.56
CA VAL A 111 -0.96 10.64 -1.20
C VAL A 111 -1.82 11.39 -0.19
N THR A 112 -1.99 10.83 1.00
CA THR A 112 -2.60 11.53 2.13
C THR A 112 -1.77 12.74 2.52
N PRO A 113 -2.38 13.87 2.93
CA PRO A 113 -1.66 15.04 3.45
C PRO A 113 -0.73 14.68 4.62
N GLY A 114 0.34 15.45 4.81
CA GLY A 114 1.20 15.32 5.99
C GLY A 114 2.08 14.07 6.01
N GLN A 115 2.55 13.59 4.85
CA GLN A 115 3.40 12.39 4.73
C GLN A 115 4.66 12.42 5.59
N TRP A 116 5.17 13.60 5.92
CA TRP A 116 6.19 13.80 6.94
C TRP A 116 5.87 15.09 7.68
N SER A 117 5.55 15.00 8.95
CA SER A 117 5.07 16.14 9.75
C SER A 117 5.82 16.34 11.07
N PHE A 118 6.81 15.50 11.38
CA PHE A 118 7.61 15.59 12.61
C PHE A 118 9.08 15.27 12.35
N PRO A 119 10.04 16.01 12.93
CA PRO A 119 9.89 17.24 13.70
C PRO A 119 9.56 18.47 12.85
N VAL A 120 9.68 18.35 11.53
CA VAL A 120 9.38 19.39 10.54
C VAL A 120 8.66 18.79 9.36
N GLN A 121 7.84 19.57 8.68
CA GLN A 121 7.18 19.13 7.46
C GLN A 121 8.19 19.10 6.31
N LEU A 122 8.39 17.92 5.71
CA LEU A 122 9.29 17.75 4.58
C LEU A 122 8.53 17.68 3.26
N PRO A 123 9.09 18.24 2.17
CA PRO A 123 8.54 18.07 0.83
C PRO A 123 8.54 16.60 0.40
N LEU A 124 7.55 16.19 -0.40
CA LEU A 124 7.42 14.82 -0.92
C LEU A 124 8.67 14.34 -1.67
N SER A 125 9.35 15.25 -2.37
CA SER A 125 10.58 14.94 -3.11
C SER A 125 11.73 14.45 -2.21
N TRP A 126 11.78 14.87 -0.95
CA TRP A 126 12.76 14.40 0.03
C TRP A 126 12.49 12.95 0.47
N LEU A 127 11.26 12.52 0.34
CA LEU A 127 10.84 11.11 0.56
C LEU A 127 11.04 10.26 -0.70
N GLY A 128 11.57 10.84 -1.78
CA GLY A 128 11.74 10.16 -3.07
C GLY A 128 10.44 10.03 -3.87
N ILE A 129 9.38 10.71 -3.44
CA ILE A 129 8.08 10.69 -4.13
C ILE A 129 8.10 11.74 -5.26
N PRO A 130 7.80 11.38 -6.51
CA PRO A 130 7.90 12.28 -7.66
C PRO A 130 6.79 13.34 -7.64
N ALA A 131 7.07 14.52 -7.06
CA ALA A 131 6.10 15.58 -6.81
C ALA A 131 5.32 16.03 -8.06
N ARG A 132 5.95 16.01 -9.27
CA ARG A 132 5.31 16.50 -10.51
C ARG A 132 4.07 15.73 -10.96
N ARG A 133 3.92 14.47 -10.53
CA ARG A 133 2.77 13.62 -10.87
C ARG A 133 2.02 13.13 -9.63
N THR A 134 2.31 13.74 -8.47
CA THR A 134 1.68 13.40 -7.20
C THR A 134 0.69 14.48 -6.83
N ARG A 135 -0.52 14.07 -6.51
CA ARG A 135 -1.58 14.88 -5.95
C ARG A 135 -1.81 14.53 -4.50
N VAL A 136 -2.32 15.48 -3.74
CA VAL A 136 -2.66 15.31 -2.33
C VAL A 136 -4.16 15.03 -2.22
N LEU A 137 -4.51 13.90 -1.63
CA LEU A 137 -5.90 13.48 -1.43
C LEU A 137 -6.68 14.54 -0.64
N LEU A 138 -7.88 14.85 -1.10
CA LEU A 138 -8.81 15.86 -0.62
C LEU A 138 -8.38 17.31 -0.89
N ASP A 139 -7.09 17.64 -0.86
CA ASP A 139 -6.61 19.00 -1.17
C ASP A 139 -6.66 19.26 -2.68
N ASP A 140 -6.20 18.29 -3.49
CA ASP A 140 -6.22 18.36 -4.96
C ASP A 140 -7.42 17.61 -5.57
N GLY A 141 -8.39 17.20 -4.75
CA GLY A 141 -9.50 16.34 -5.10
C GLY A 141 -9.30 14.90 -4.72
N VAL A 142 -9.95 13.98 -5.44
CA VAL A 142 -9.86 12.52 -5.20
C VAL A 142 -9.80 11.77 -6.52
N PRO A 143 -9.12 10.60 -6.59
CA PRO A 143 -9.11 9.79 -7.80
C PRO A 143 -10.45 9.06 -7.97
N HIS A 144 -10.90 8.96 -9.23
CA HIS A 144 -12.07 8.19 -9.65
C HIS A 144 -13.36 8.49 -8.87
N PRO A 145 -13.79 9.76 -8.73
CA PRO A 145 -14.98 10.12 -7.94
C PRO A 145 -16.30 9.55 -8.52
N ASP A 146 -16.27 9.09 -9.76
CA ASP A 146 -17.38 8.42 -10.45
C ASP A 146 -17.65 7.01 -9.91
N VAL A 147 -16.64 6.33 -9.35
CA VAL A 147 -16.73 4.95 -8.84
C VAL A 147 -16.24 4.77 -7.40
N CYS A 148 -15.56 5.76 -6.83
CA CYS A 148 -14.97 5.69 -5.50
C CYS A 148 -15.43 6.85 -4.62
N ASP A 149 -15.82 6.53 -3.37
CA ASP A 149 -16.03 7.51 -2.32
C ASP A 149 -14.83 7.47 -1.36
N TRP A 150 -14.38 8.65 -0.93
CA TRP A 150 -13.20 8.79 -0.09
C TRP A 150 -13.57 9.51 1.20
N ILE A 151 -13.17 8.93 2.34
CA ILE A 151 -13.47 9.45 3.68
C ILE A 151 -12.18 9.55 4.47
N SER A 152 -11.93 10.72 5.09
CA SER A 152 -10.78 10.93 5.98
C SER A 152 -11.12 10.57 7.42
N LEU A 153 -10.24 9.78 8.04
CA LEU A 153 -10.09 9.65 9.48
C LEU A 153 -8.90 10.50 9.92
N GLY A 154 -9.15 11.48 10.76
CA GLY A 154 -8.14 12.47 11.16
C GLY A 154 -8.15 13.73 10.27
N PRO A 155 -7.11 14.61 10.40
CA PRO A 155 -5.85 14.35 11.11
C PRO A 155 -5.99 14.33 12.63
N LEU A 156 -5.35 13.35 13.28
CA LEU A 156 -5.22 13.23 14.73
C LEU A 156 -3.79 13.61 15.13
N ASP A 157 -3.61 14.49 16.10
CA ASP A 157 -2.29 14.83 16.64
C ASP A 157 -1.93 13.82 17.74
N LEU A 158 -0.87 13.05 17.50
CA LEU A 158 -0.37 12.05 18.43
C LEU A 158 0.85 12.54 19.23
N GLY A 159 1.20 13.83 19.13
CA GLY A 159 2.36 14.43 19.80
C GLY A 159 3.70 14.15 19.11
N VAL A 160 3.82 13.03 18.39
CA VAL A 160 5.01 12.63 17.62
C VAL A 160 4.75 12.63 16.11
N GLY A 161 3.75 13.39 15.68
CA GLY A 161 3.31 13.48 14.31
C GLY A 161 1.80 13.36 14.19
N ARG A 162 1.31 13.54 12.97
CA ARG A 162 -0.12 13.45 12.67
C ARG A 162 -0.46 12.09 12.08
N PHE A 163 -1.49 11.46 12.61
CA PHE A 163 -2.13 10.32 11.99
C PHE A 163 -3.27 10.81 11.11
N GLN A 164 -3.27 10.36 9.88
CA GLN A 164 -4.40 10.55 8.97
C GLN A 164 -4.48 9.37 8.02
N GLU A 165 -5.66 8.83 7.87
CA GLU A 165 -5.99 7.81 6.89
C GLU A 165 -7.17 8.24 6.04
N ILE A 166 -7.15 7.94 4.75
CA ILE A 166 -8.23 8.23 3.82
C ILE A 166 -8.69 6.90 3.22
N SER A 167 -9.82 6.42 3.72
CA SER A 167 -10.43 5.16 3.28
C SER A 167 -11.16 5.32 1.96
N CYS A 168 -11.20 4.26 1.16
CA CYS A 168 -11.85 4.20 -0.15
C CYS A 168 -13.01 3.20 -0.14
N LEU A 169 -14.22 3.64 -0.46
CA LEU A 169 -15.32 2.75 -0.81
C LEU A 169 -15.42 2.67 -2.34
N HIS A 170 -15.09 1.51 -2.89
CA HIS A 170 -15.30 1.21 -4.31
C HIS A 170 -16.76 0.77 -4.52
N ARG A 171 -17.61 1.67 -5.06
CA ARG A 171 -19.05 1.45 -5.18
C ARG A 171 -19.43 0.24 -6.03
N PRO A 172 -18.81 -0.02 -7.20
CA PRO A 172 -19.21 -1.16 -8.03
C PRO A 172 -19.06 -2.53 -7.34
N SER A 173 -18.05 -2.69 -6.48
CA SER A 173 -17.82 -3.93 -5.73
C SER A 173 -18.32 -3.89 -4.29
N ALA A 174 -18.81 -2.72 -3.82
CA ALA A 174 -19.12 -2.45 -2.41
C ALA A 174 -17.96 -2.74 -1.44
N ALA A 175 -16.72 -2.70 -1.94
CA ALA A 175 -15.53 -2.96 -1.14
C ALA A 175 -15.05 -1.68 -0.43
N LEU A 176 -14.93 -1.74 0.89
CA LEU A 176 -14.28 -0.71 1.68
C LEU A 176 -12.81 -1.07 1.87
N VAL A 177 -11.91 -0.23 1.36
CA VAL A 177 -10.46 -0.38 1.52
C VAL A 177 -9.99 0.56 2.61
N VAL A 178 -9.37 -0.02 3.63
CA VAL A 178 -8.77 0.68 4.78
C VAL A 178 -7.31 0.24 4.95
N THR A 179 -6.53 1.01 5.70
CA THR A 179 -5.14 0.65 6.02
C THR A 179 -5.03 0.23 7.48
N ASP A 180 -5.08 1.19 8.39
CA ASP A 180 -4.90 0.99 9.84
C ASP A 180 -6.17 1.30 10.65
N ALA A 181 -7.18 1.92 10.03
CA ALA A 181 -8.39 2.35 10.69
C ALA A 181 -9.24 1.19 11.22
N LEU A 182 -9.14 0.01 10.60
CA LEU A 182 -9.86 -1.19 10.98
C LEU A 182 -8.99 -2.42 10.75
N VAL A 183 -8.86 -3.26 11.78
CA VAL A 183 -8.14 -4.53 11.71
C VAL A 183 -9.11 -5.68 11.94
N GLY A 184 -9.18 -6.58 10.97
CA GLY A 184 -9.89 -7.85 11.09
C GLY A 184 -8.93 -8.94 11.58
N ILE A 185 -9.29 -9.62 12.66
CA ILE A 185 -8.51 -10.75 13.18
C ILE A 185 -9.24 -12.04 12.83
N ALA A 186 -8.68 -12.80 11.89
CA ALA A 186 -9.20 -14.10 11.51
C ALA A 186 -8.78 -15.18 12.53
N ALA A 187 -9.56 -16.27 12.59
CA ALA A 187 -9.24 -17.41 13.44
C ALA A 187 -7.97 -18.15 12.98
N ASN A 188 -7.67 -18.13 11.68
CA ASN A 188 -6.49 -18.73 11.09
C ASN A 188 -5.47 -17.65 10.71
N PRO A 189 -4.16 -17.97 10.75
CA PRO A 189 -3.13 -17.06 10.23
C PRO A 189 -3.37 -16.71 8.76
N PRO A 190 -2.95 -15.51 8.30
CA PRO A 190 -2.99 -15.15 6.88
C PRO A 190 -2.24 -16.16 6.00
N ALA A 191 -2.75 -16.44 4.81
CA ALA A 191 -2.23 -17.44 3.87
C ALA A 191 -0.78 -17.17 3.43
N ILE A 192 -0.30 -15.95 3.53
CA ILE A 192 1.12 -15.62 3.26
C ILE A 192 2.09 -16.41 4.17
N PHE A 193 1.67 -16.82 5.38
CA PHE A 193 2.49 -17.63 6.28
C PHE A 193 2.62 -19.09 5.83
N ASP A 194 1.75 -19.58 4.95
CA ASP A 194 1.93 -20.90 4.32
C ASP A 194 3.11 -20.87 3.34
N ARG A 195 3.40 -19.72 2.75
CA ARG A 195 4.55 -19.50 1.87
C ARG A 195 5.85 -19.22 2.62
N ASP A 196 5.75 -18.55 3.76
CA ASP A 196 6.88 -18.26 4.64
C ASP A 196 6.45 -18.33 6.12
N PRO A 197 6.56 -19.52 6.76
CA PRO A 197 6.20 -19.71 8.16
C PRO A 197 7.25 -19.17 9.13
N THR A 198 8.40 -18.72 8.66
CA THR A 198 9.53 -18.28 9.51
C THR A 198 9.13 -17.32 10.63
N PRO A 199 8.27 -16.32 10.41
CA PRO A 199 7.84 -15.42 11.47
C PRO A 199 7.08 -16.11 12.59
N LEU A 200 6.25 -17.10 12.28
CA LEU A 200 5.49 -17.86 13.28
C LEU A 200 6.43 -18.72 14.16
N LEU A 201 7.47 -19.31 13.56
CA LEU A 201 8.45 -20.12 14.28
C LEU A 201 9.31 -19.28 15.22
N PHE A 202 9.50 -18.01 14.92
CA PHE A 202 10.29 -17.11 15.75
C PHE A 202 9.62 -16.78 17.09
N HIS A 203 8.29 -16.64 17.09
CA HIS A 203 7.50 -16.33 18.28
C HIS A 203 7.12 -17.57 19.11
N SER A 204 7.42 -18.76 18.62
CA SER A 204 7.11 -20.03 19.29
C SER A 204 8.23 -20.56 20.20
N ARG A 205 9.30 -19.79 20.42
CA ARG A 205 10.46 -20.18 21.24
C ARG A 205 10.41 -19.59 22.63
#